data_2fac425afc78178a98f49391e6eb8b4b
#
_entry.id   2fac425afc78178a98f49391e6eb8b4b
#
_cell.length_a   1.000
_cell.length_b   1.000
_cell.length_c   1.000
_cell.angle_alpha   90.00
_cell.angle_beta   90.00
_cell.angle_gamma   90.00
#
_symmetry.space_group_name_H-M   'P 1'
#
loop_
_entity.id
_entity.type
_entity.pdbx_description
1 polymer ?
#
loop_
_entity_poly.entity_id
_entity_poly.type
_entity_poly.pdbx_seq_one_letter_code
_entity_poly.pdbx_strand_id
1 'polypeptide(L)'
;MKYDFDKIIDRTNTESVKYDLRKNVFGKEDVIPMWVADMDFPTADFIRDAVINRAKTDVYGYTFREDSYFESIVNWLKRHHNWETKKEWMSFTPGIVNAFNLAVMG
;
A
#
# COMPACT_ATOMS: atom_id res chain seq x y z
N MET A 1 -0.61 -17.11 13.55
CA MET A 1 0.78 -16.70 13.33
C MET A 1 1.07 -15.51 14.24
N LYS A 2 2.15 -15.53 15.01
CA LYS A 2 2.49 -14.40 15.90
C LYS A 2 3.51 -13.54 15.16
N TYR A 3 3.15 -12.31 14.85
CA TYR A 3 4.07 -11.33 14.25
C TYR A 3 5.02 -10.79 15.33
N ASP A 4 6.27 -10.64 14.98
CA ASP A 4 7.29 -10.01 15.83
C ASP A 4 7.41 -8.53 15.45
N PHE A 5 6.78 -7.67 16.25
CA PHE A 5 6.80 -6.22 16.06
C PHE A 5 8.02 -5.54 16.67
N ASP A 6 8.83 -6.27 17.43
CA ASP A 6 10.06 -5.74 18.03
C ASP A 6 11.28 -5.95 17.12
N LYS A 7 11.10 -6.75 16.05
CA LYS A 7 12.16 -7.01 15.08
C LYS A 7 12.46 -5.76 14.28
N ILE A 8 13.69 -5.24 14.43
CA ILE A 8 14.18 -4.13 13.61
C ILE A 8 14.52 -4.65 12.21
N ILE A 9 13.97 -3.99 11.19
CA ILE A 9 14.25 -4.28 9.79
C ILE A 9 15.11 -3.14 9.23
N ASP A 10 16.32 -3.47 8.79
CA ASP A 10 17.16 -2.52 8.08
C ASP A 10 16.57 -2.27 6.69
N ARG A 11 16.23 -1.01 6.43
CA ARG A 11 15.66 -0.54 5.16
C ARG A 11 16.60 0.40 4.41
N THR A 12 17.85 0.48 4.83
CA THR A 12 18.88 1.25 4.13
C THR A 12 19.30 0.56 2.83
N ASN A 13 19.64 1.32 1.80
CA ASN A 13 20.01 0.82 0.47
C ASN A 13 18.92 -0.04 -0.21
N THR A 14 17.65 0.29 0.05
CA THR A 14 16.49 -0.36 -0.56
C THR A 14 15.69 0.58 -1.46
N GLU A 15 16.28 1.73 -1.80
CA GLU A 15 15.60 2.83 -2.51
C GLU A 15 14.39 3.39 -1.73
N SER A 16 14.38 3.17 -0.42
CA SER A 16 13.34 3.67 0.46
C SER A 16 13.42 5.20 0.58
N VAL A 17 12.40 5.90 0.12
CA VAL A 17 12.28 7.35 0.28
C VAL A 17 12.46 7.75 1.74
N LYS A 18 11.86 7.00 2.68
CA LYS A 18 11.92 7.27 4.11
C LYS A 18 13.34 7.18 4.68
N TYR A 19 14.13 6.21 4.24
CA TYR A 19 15.45 5.92 4.79
C TYR A 19 16.60 6.49 3.96
N ASP A 20 16.57 6.29 2.64
CA ASP A 20 17.72 6.59 1.80
C ASP A 20 17.81 8.08 1.41
N LEU A 21 16.71 8.83 1.53
CA LEU A 21 16.71 10.28 1.30
C LEU A 21 16.95 11.13 2.56
N ARG A 22 17.26 10.52 3.72
CA ARG A 22 17.50 11.27 4.98
C ARG A 22 18.54 12.38 4.82
N LYS A 23 19.67 12.06 4.21
CA LYS A 23 20.74 13.03 3.97
C LYS A 23 20.28 14.21 3.10
N ASN A 24 19.55 13.91 2.04
CA ASN A 24 19.06 14.92 1.09
C ASN A 24 18.05 15.86 1.74
N VAL A 25 17.17 15.32 2.58
CA VAL A 25 16.07 16.09 3.18
C VAL A 25 16.49 16.79 4.46
N PHE A 26 17.28 16.13 5.33
CA PHE A 26 17.62 16.61 6.66
C PHE A 26 19.09 17.01 6.82
N GLY A 27 19.91 16.82 5.78
CA GLY A 27 21.35 17.06 5.85
C GLY A 27 22.14 16.04 6.69
N LYS A 28 21.48 15.02 7.26
CA LYS A 28 22.04 14.00 8.13
C LYS A 28 21.46 12.63 7.81
N GLU A 29 22.24 11.56 8.05
CA GLU A 29 21.83 10.17 7.87
C GLU A 29 21.45 9.50 9.20
N ASP A 30 21.93 10.00 10.30
CA ASP A 30 21.80 9.45 11.66
C ASP A 30 20.50 9.87 12.38
N VAL A 31 19.46 10.24 11.63
CA VAL A 31 18.16 10.62 12.18
C VAL A 31 17.16 9.47 12.10
N ILE A 32 16.28 9.37 13.09
CA ILE A 32 15.14 8.47 13.05
C ILE A 32 14.08 9.07 12.12
N PRO A 33 13.78 8.45 10.97
CA PRO A 33 12.87 9.03 10.00
C PRO A 33 11.41 8.80 10.40
N MET A 34 10.67 9.89 10.62
CA MET A 34 9.22 9.85 10.94
C MET A 34 8.40 10.73 9.98
N TRP A 35 8.91 11.03 8.80
CA TRP A 35 8.35 11.97 7.85
C TRP A 35 7.54 11.32 6.72
N VAL A 36 7.69 10.02 6.50
CA VAL A 36 6.89 9.22 5.56
C VAL A 36 6.07 8.23 6.36
N ALA A 37 4.79 8.10 6.04
CA ALA A 37 3.83 7.30 6.79
C ALA A 37 3.89 5.79 6.50
N ASP A 38 4.86 5.32 5.71
CA ASP A 38 5.05 3.88 5.49
C ASP A 38 5.51 3.20 6.79
N MET A 39 4.95 2.03 7.05
CA MET A 39 5.26 1.26 8.27
C MET A 39 6.62 0.56 8.15
N ASP A 40 7.28 0.39 9.29
CA ASP A 40 8.55 -0.33 9.41
C ASP A 40 8.37 -1.80 9.82
N PHE A 41 7.15 -2.29 9.80
CA PHE A 41 6.81 -3.68 10.05
C PHE A 41 6.80 -4.49 8.75
N PRO A 42 7.14 -5.81 8.81
CA PRO A 42 7.04 -6.66 7.64
C PRO A 42 5.60 -6.74 7.13
N THR A 43 5.45 -6.76 5.82
CA THR A 43 4.15 -7.06 5.22
C THR A 43 3.69 -8.44 5.65
N ALA A 44 2.42 -8.58 5.99
CA ALA A 44 1.84 -9.86 6.41
C ALA A 44 2.08 -10.94 5.33
N ASP A 45 2.44 -12.15 5.79
CA ASP A 45 2.84 -13.25 4.89
C ASP A 45 1.80 -13.53 3.82
N PHE A 46 0.51 -13.57 4.17
CA PHE A 46 -0.55 -13.85 3.21
C PHE A 46 -0.65 -12.80 2.09
N ILE A 47 -0.32 -11.54 2.35
CA ILE A 47 -0.28 -10.47 1.33
C ILE A 47 0.94 -10.68 0.43
N ARG A 48 2.10 -10.87 1.03
CA ARG A 48 3.34 -11.12 0.29
C ARG A 48 3.22 -12.35 -0.60
N ASP A 49 2.67 -13.44 -0.08
CA ASP A 49 2.53 -14.70 -0.81
C ASP A 49 1.53 -14.57 -1.97
N ALA A 50 0.46 -13.79 -1.81
CA ALA A 50 -0.45 -13.47 -2.91
C ALA A 50 0.26 -12.73 -4.05
N VAL A 51 1.12 -11.74 -3.74
CA VAL A 51 1.93 -11.02 -4.74
C VAL A 51 2.92 -11.96 -5.43
N ILE A 52 3.63 -12.78 -4.65
CA ILE A 52 4.59 -13.76 -5.18
C ILE A 52 3.88 -14.76 -6.12
N ASN A 53 2.72 -15.27 -5.71
CA ASN A 53 1.97 -16.22 -6.51
C ASN A 53 1.49 -15.58 -7.82
N ARG A 54 1.05 -14.33 -7.80
CA ARG A 54 0.71 -13.60 -9.02
C ARG A 54 1.93 -13.37 -9.91
N ALA A 55 3.09 -13.06 -9.33
CA ALA A 55 4.34 -12.84 -10.05
C ALA A 55 4.89 -14.11 -10.74
N LYS A 56 4.49 -15.31 -10.30
CA LYS A 56 4.86 -16.56 -10.97
C LYS A 56 4.12 -16.83 -12.28
N THR A 57 3.14 -16.00 -12.63
CA THR A 57 2.42 -16.13 -13.90
C THR A 57 3.31 -15.69 -15.06
N ASP A 58 3.47 -16.54 -16.08
CA ASP A 58 4.38 -16.30 -17.20
C ASP A 58 3.99 -15.08 -18.07
N VAL A 59 2.69 -14.76 -18.13
CA VAL A 59 2.17 -13.63 -18.91
C VAL A 59 1.34 -12.72 -18.01
N TYR A 60 1.72 -11.44 -17.91
CA TYR A 60 1.02 -10.49 -17.05
C TYR A 60 -0.21 -9.87 -17.70
N GLY A 61 -0.15 -9.50 -18.96
CA GLY A 61 -1.26 -8.96 -19.73
C GLY A 61 -2.04 -7.82 -19.06
N TYR A 62 -3.21 -7.51 -19.59
CA TYR A 62 -4.16 -6.59 -18.97
C TYR A 62 -5.03 -7.33 -17.96
N THR A 63 -5.19 -6.78 -16.78
CA THR A 63 -5.96 -7.38 -15.68
C THR A 63 -7.23 -6.58 -15.41
N PHE A 64 -8.36 -7.27 -15.27
CA PHE A 64 -9.62 -6.67 -14.80
C PHE A 64 -9.79 -6.89 -13.29
N ARG A 65 -10.70 -6.16 -12.69
CA ARG A 65 -11.07 -6.31 -11.28
C ARG A 65 -12.34 -7.13 -11.18
N GLU A 66 -12.21 -8.28 -10.54
CA GLU A 66 -13.34 -9.16 -10.27
C GLU A 66 -14.30 -8.56 -9.25
N ASP A 67 -15.52 -9.10 -9.17
CA ASP A 67 -16.52 -8.67 -8.19
C ASP A 67 -16.03 -8.86 -6.76
N SER A 68 -15.30 -9.92 -6.49
CA SER A 68 -14.65 -10.19 -5.19
C SER A 68 -13.77 -9.04 -4.68
N TYR A 69 -13.12 -8.30 -5.58
CA TYR A 69 -12.36 -7.10 -5.23
C TYR A 69 -13.25 -6.00 -4.65
N PHE A 70 -14.35 -5.71 -5.33
CA PHE A 70 -15.30 -4.68 -4.88
C PHE A 70 -16.05 -5.10 -3.63
N GLU A 71 -16.47 -6.36 -3.54
CA GLU A 71 -17.13 -6.94 -2.36
C GLU A 71 -16.23 -6.84 -1.12
N SER A 72 -14.95 -7.08 -1.26
CA SER A 72 -13.98 -6.94 -0.16
C SER A 72 -13.95 -5.52 0.40
N ILE A 73 -13.99 -4.51 -0.49
CA ILE A 73 -14.01 -3.09 -0.10
C ILE A 73 -15.34 -2.74 0.58
N VAL A 74 -16.47 -3.10 -0.03
CA VAL A 74 -17.82 -2.85 0.52
C VAL A 74 -17.94 -3.45 1.92
N ASN A 75 -17.58 -4.72 2.06
CA ASN A 75 -17.65 -5.43 3.33
C ASN A 75 -16.72 -4.82 4.39
N TRP A 76 -15.55 -4.36 3.99
CA TRP A 76 -14.60 -3.71 4.90
C TRP A 76 -15.14 -2.37 5.40
N LEU A 77 -15.64 -1.53 4.51
CA LEU A 77 -16.22 -0.21 4.83
C LEU A 77 -17.47 -0.36 5.72
N LYS A 78 -18.33 -1.33 5.42
CA LYS A 78 -19.50 -1.60 6.26
C LYS A 78 -19.09 -2.04 7.66
N ARG A 79 -18.15 -2.99 7.77
CA ARG A 79 -17.74 -3.57 9.05
C ARG A 79 -16.99 -2.59 9.95
N HIS A 80 -16.11 -1.75 9.37
CA HIS A 80 -15.23 -0.87 10.16
C HIS A 80 -15.74 0.55 10.30
N HIS A 81 -16.56 1.02 9.37
CA HIS A 81 -17.05 2.40 9.33
C HIS A 81 -18.58 2.51 9.33
N ASN A 82 -19.30 1.38 9.36
CA ASN A 82 -20.76 1.32 9.21
C ASN A 82 -21.25 2.13 7.98
N TRP A 83 -20.45 2.10 6.92
CA TRP A 83 -20.72 2.81 5.68
C TRP A 83 -21.16 1.84 4.59
N GLU A 84 -22.40 2.01 4.11
CA GLU A 84 -22.97 1.23 3.01
C GLU A 84 -22.59 1.87 1.68
N THR A 85 -21.75 1.19 0.92
CA THR A 85 -21.29 1.62 -0.40
C THR A 85 -21.69 0.60 -1.46
N LYS A 86 -21.55 0.99 -2.75
CA LYS A 86 -21.84 0.14 -3.91
C LYS A 86 -20.67 0.17 -4.87
N LYS A 87 -20.48 -0.91 -5.62
CA LYS A 87 -19.46 -1.03 -6.68
C LYS A 87 -19.51 0.13 -7.66
N GLU A 88 -20.73 0.57 -8.03
CA GLU A 88 -20.97 1.64 -8.99
C GLU A 88 -20.48 3.01 -8.52
N TRP A 89 -20.19 3.16 -7.22
CA TRP A 89 -19.64 4.38 -6.63
C TRP A 89 -18.10 4.38 -6.58
N MET A 90 -17.47 3.33 -7.07
CA MET A 90 -16.03 3.16 -6.96
C MET A 90 -15.35 3.40 -8.29
N SER A 91 -14.37 4.29 -8.27
CA SER A 91 -13.43 4.50 -9.37
C SER A 91 -12.01 4.16 -8.92
N PHE A 92 -11.22 3.69 -9.85
CA PHE A 92 -9.82 3.36 -9.59
C PHE A 92 -8.91 4.44 -10.12
N THR A 93 -7.93 4.81 -9.31
CA THR A 93 -6.83 5.70 -9.70
C THR A 93 -5.49 5.10 -9.25
N PRO A 94 -4.40 5.35 -9.98
CA PRO A 94 -3.08 4.89 -9.59
C PRO A 94 -2.49 5.77 -8.48
N GLY A 95 -3.07 5.68 -7.27
CA GLY A 95 -2.65 6.42 -6.09
C GLY A 95 -3.51 7.63 -5.75
N ILE A 96 -3.44 8.03 -4.49
CA ILE A 96 -4.32 9.05 -3.90
C ILE A 96 -4.05 10.47 -4.46
N VAL A 97 -2.80 10.80 -4.76
CA VAL A 97 -2.43 12.10 -5.34
C VAL A 97 -3.08 12.29 -6.71
N ASN A 98 -3.06 11.25 -7.55
CA ASN A 98 -3.75 11.27 -8.84
C ASN A 98 -5.27 11.36 -8.66
N ALA A 99 -5.83 10.69 -7.65
CA ALA A 99 -7.25 10.78 -7.34
C ALA A 99 -7.69 12.21 -7.04
N PHE A 100 -6.94 12.94 -6.21
CA PHE A 100 -7.24 14.34 -5.91
C PHE A 100 -7.15 15.24 -7.15
N ASN A 101 -6.10 15.08 -7.95
CA ASN A 101 -5.96 15.87 -9.18
C ASN A 101 -7.12 15.62 -10.15
N LEU A 102 -7.50 14.36 -10.36
CA LEU A 102 -8.63 14.02 -11.22
C LEU A 102 -9.96 14.56 -10.67
N ALA A 103 -10.17 14.49 -9.36
CA ALA A 103 -11.40 14.98 -8.73
C ALA A 103 -11.55 16.51 -8.80
N VAL A 104 -10.43 17.26 -8.88
CA VAL A 104 -10.45 18.71 -9.05
C VAL A 104 -10.67 19.12 -10.51
N MET A 105 -10.25 18.29 -11.46
CA MET A 105 -10.39 18.55 -12.91
C MET A 105 -11.75 18.13 -13.48
N GLY A 106 -12.48 17.24 -12.83
CA GLY A 106 -13.81 16.76 -13.22
C GLY A 106 -14.92 17.47 -12.51
#